data_f2b88f7ebd7d9e75d22c178deb1f9070
#
_entry.id   f2b88f7ebd7d9e75d22c178deb1f9070
#
_cell.length_a   1.000
_cell.length_b   1.000
_cell.length_c   1.000
_cell.angle_alpha   90.00
_cell.angle_beta   90.00
_cell.angle_gamma   90.00
#
_symmetry.space_group_name_H-M   'P 1'
#
loop_
_entity.id
_entity.type
_entity.pdbx_description
1 polymer ?
#
loop_
_entity_poly.entity_id
_entity_poly.type
_entity_poly.pdbx_seq_one_letter_code
_entity_poly.pdbx_strand_id
1 'polypeptide(L)'
;MTKNRLKLGLGVLTVLATPIAVNTVASSDVHAEYRGSIFYYNNKPADWWYSDGNDWYFFQNGRKLTGYGKDNAGIHYFVNGKYANGKIGNKEYRDGKEVSVENKVPTRGYANGVYYVDSKPANWWYDDGQAWYFFQNGRKLTGYGKDNAGTHYFVNGKYANWWYNDGKDWYFFQNGKKLTGYGKDNAGGHYFENGKYLTDKNTPALNMPQYYQGDWRWAHKRYGLGTMAQSGCVPTSLAMVFNGLGQKVLPTAVADTIYNNTNEMNVSGLGTSGKGAVYAINAYGYKHTVITTREQLIAALQSGKPVFATVGNGIFAKGRLTHAIILSGYSNGKTKAMDPDSSYNTGKWYDINTIWNQRSTDPYDTNIGGSFVAIG
;
A
#
# COMPACT_ATOMS: atom_id res chain seq x y z
N MET A 1 17.33 64.46 -33.74
CA MET A 1 18.35 63.72 -33.00
C MET A 1 18.90 64.62 -31.91
N THR A 2 18.34 64.56 -30.75
CA THR A 2 18.71 65.41 -29.60
C THR A 2 19.93 64.79 -28.93
N LYS A 3 21.10 65.47 -28.99
CA LYS A 3 22.28 65.11 -28.27
C LYS A 3 22.13 65.48 -26.79
N ASN A 4 21.89 64.53 -25.93
CA ASN A 4 21.91 64.79 -24.50
C ASN A 4 23.39 64.86 -24.04
N ARG A 5 23.80 66.05 -23.69
CA ARG A 5 25.08 66.31 -22.99
C ARG A 5 24.85 66.07 -21.51
N LEU A 6 25.50 65.03 -20.94
CA LEU A 6 25.52 64.79 -19.51
C LEU A 6 26.61 65.58 -18.81
N LYS A 7 26.21 66.48 -17.89
CA LYS A 7 27.14 67.17 -16.99
C LYS A 7 27.45 66.20 -15.82
N LEU A 8 28.70 65.79 -15.66
CA LEU A 8 29.15 65.06 -14.45
C LEU A 8 29.16 66.02 -13.27
N GLY A 9 28.22 65.86 -12.34
CA GLY A 9 28.30 66.44 -11.01
C GLY A 9 29.13 65.60 -10.08
N LEU A 10 30.14 66.19 -9.41
CA LEU A 10 30.84 65.52 -8.31
C LEU A 10 29.86 65.29 -7.13
N GLY A 11 29.42 64.07 -6.94
CA GLY A 11 28.75 63.64 -5.71
C GLY A 11 29.72 62.78 -4.91
N VAL A 12 30.09 63.23 -3.75
CA VAL A 12 30.86 62.45 -2.78
C VAL A 12 29.95 61.37 -2.21
N LEU A 13 30.19 60.12 -2.57
CA LEU A 13 29.52 58.99 -1.95
C LEU A 13 30.55 58.24 -1.12
N THR A 14 30.43 58.35 0.22
CA THR A 14 31.17 57.51 1.15
C THR A 14 30.56 56.08 1.13
N VAL A 15 31.11 55.22 0.34
CA VAL A 15 30.93 53.77 0.44
C VAL A 15 32.32 53.15 0.55
N LEU A 16 32.50 52.32 1.54
CA LEU A 16 33.73 51.60 1.81
C LEU A 16 34.09 50.62 0.67
N ALA A 17 34.66 51.19 -0.37
CA ALA A 17 35.57 50.57 -1.38
C ALA A 17 35.97 51.70 -2.28
N THR A 18 37.08 52.35 -2.00
CA THR A 18 37.66 53.46 -2.76
C THR A 18 38.02 53.00 -4.16
N PRO A 19 37.48 53.63 -5.20
CA PRO A 19 38.17 53.64 -6.51
C PRO A 19 39.29 54.70 -6.41
N ILE A 20 40.48 54.28 -6.67
CA ILE A 20 41.69 55.12 -6.65
C ILE A 20 41.60 56.22 -7.71
N ALA A 21 42.03 57.39 -7.32
CA ALA A 21 42.10 58.66 -7.96
C ALA A 21 42.22 58.65 -9.47
N VAL A 22 41.31 59.35 -10.09
CA VAL A 22 41.47 59.86 -11.46
C VAL A 22 42.38 61.06 -11.41
N ASN A 23 43.53 61.02 -12.05
CA ASN A 23 44.36 62.20 -12.34
C ASN A 23 43.54 63.23 -13.10
N THR A 24 43.42 64.42 -12.56
CA THR A 24 42.85 65.59 -13.24
C THR A 24 43.79 66.04 -14.35
N VAL A 25 43.41 65.73 -15.58
CA VAL A 25 43.93 66.38 -16.76
C VAL A 25 42.85 67.29 -17.33
N ALA A 26 43.21 68.50 -17.70
CA ALA A 26 42.36 69.60 -18.14
C ALA A 26 41.27 69.20 -19.13
N SER A 27 40.14 69.93 -19.01
CA SER A 27 38.90 69.83 -19.77
C SER A 27 39.07 69.51 -21.26
N SER A 28 38.97 68.27 -21.63
CA SER A 28 38.46 67.82 -22.90
C SER A 28 37.04 67.30 -22.66
N ASP A 29 36.08 67.72 -23.46
CA ASP A 29 34.70 67.29 -23.42
C ASP A 29 34.60 65.74 -23.42
N VAL A 30 34.40 65.15 -22.28
CA VAL A 30 34.21 63.70 -22.16
C VAL A 30 32.85 63.35 -22.77
N HIS A 31 32.85 62.76 -23.93
CA HIS A 31 31.65 62.30 -24.61
C HIS A 31 31.27 60.89 -24.15
N ALA A 32 30.20 60.76 -23.37
CA ALA A 32 29.57 59.50 -23.00
C ALA A 32 28.15 59.47 -23.53
N GLU A 33 27.83 58.54 -24.42
CA GLU A 33 26.51 58.48 -25.08
C GLU A 33 26.12 57.06 -25.49
N TYR A 34 24.83 56.78 -25.57
CA TYR A 34 24.30 55.59 -26.24
C TYR A 34 24.14 55.85 -27.74
N ARG A 35 24.69 54.95 -28.56
CA ARG A 35 24.40 54.85 -30.00
C ARG A 35 23.68 53.52 -30.23
N GLY A 36 22.36 53.57 -30.35
CA GLY A 36 21.54 52.38 -30.29
C GLY A 36 21.62 51.70 -28.92
N SER A 37 21.97 50.41 -28.89
CA SER A 37 22.12 49.63 -27.66
C SER A 37 23.53 49.61 -27.08
N ILE A 38 24.47 50.33 -27.71
CA ILE A 38 25.87 50.36 -27.33
C ILE A 38 26.20 51.69 -26.65
N PHE A 39 26.81 51.63 -25.49
CA PHE A 39 27.30 52.78 -24.74
C PHE A 39 28.75 53.08 -25.14
N TYR A 40 29.01 54.29 -25.54
CA TYR A 40 30.34 54.78 -25.94
C TYR A 40 30.90 55.73 -24.91
N TYR A 41 32.16 55.62 -24.66
CA TYR A 41 32.97 56.56 -23.90
C TYR A 41 34.16 57.00 -24.72
N ASN A 42 34.30 58.29 -24.95
CA ASN A 42 35.31 58.88 -25.86
C ASN A 42 35.39 58.21 -27.25
N ASN A 43 34.20 58.02 -27.86
CA ASN A 43 34.02 57.39 -29.17
C ASN A 43 34.44 55.92 -29.29
N LYS A 44 34.71 55.24 -28.18
CA LYS A 44 34.96 53.78 -28.13
C LYS A 44 33.83 53.09 -27.36
N PRO A 45 33.47 51.87 -27.72
CA PRO A 45 32.58 51.08 -26.89
C PRO A 45 33.12 50.97 -25.45
N ALA A 46 32.28 51.21 -24.45
CA ALA A 46 32.71 51.21 -23.06
C ALA A 46 33.09 49.79 -22.62
N ASP A 47 34.23 49.67 -21.92
CA ASP A 47 34.78 48.41 -21.40
C ASP A 47 35.26 48.55 -19.95
N TRP A 48 34.46 49.14 -19.10
CA TRP A 48 34.75 49.35 -17.68
C TRP A 48 33.55 49.89 -16.95
N TRP A 49 33.73 50.34 -15.71
CA TRP A 49 32.74 51.08 -14.95
C TRP A 49 32.49 52.48 -15.51
N TYR A 50 31.31 52.74 -15.96
CA TYR A 50 30.85 54.07 -16.39
C TYR A 50 29.45 54.37 -15.86
N SER A 51 29.16 55.64 -15.60
CA SER A 51 27.82 56.11 -15.34
C SER A 51 27.09 56.37 -16.65
N ASP A 52 25.88 55.89 -16.79
CA ASP A 52 25.00 56.20 -17.92
C ASP A 52 24.12 57.45 -17.66
N GLY A 53 24.44 58.19 -16.57
CA GLY A 53 23.72 59.35 -16.11
C GLY A 53 22.66 59.08 -15.03
N ASN A 54 22.26 57.84 -14.86
CA ASN A 54 21.32 57.43 -13.83
C ASN A 54 22.04 56.65 -12.72
N ASP A 55 23.01 55.80 -13.12
CA ASP A 55 23.70 54.93 -12.16
C ASP A 55 25.04 54.44 -12.78
N TRP A 56 25.88 53.77 -11.96
CA TRP A 56 27.14 53.18 -12.40
C TRP A 56 26.91 51.71 -12.79
N TYR A 57 27.45 51.38 -13.99
CA TYR A 57 27.37 50.02 -14.52
C TYR A 57 28.72 49.59 -15.08
N PHE A 58 29.01 48.30 -14.97
CA PHE A 58 30.13 47.68 -15.64
C PHE A 58 29.74 47.31 -17.07
N PHE A 59 30.45 47.84 -18.00
CA PHE A 59 30.26 47.61 -19.44
C PHE A 59 31.32 46.69 -19.97
N GLN A 60 30.97 45.88 -20.95
CA GLN A 60 31.89 45.14 -21.79
C GLN A 60 31.43 45.29 -23.26
N ASN A 61 32.35 45.73 -24.11
CA ASN A 61 32.04 46.05 -25.52
C ASN A 61 30.82 46.98 -25.64
N GLY A 62 30.70 47.96 -24.75
CA GLY A 62 29.60 48.92 -24.73
C GLY A 62 28.26 48.40 -24.25
N ARG A 63 28.18 47.17 -23.73
CA ARG A 63 26.95 46.60 -23.17
C ARG A 63 27.12 46.37 -21.69
N LYS A 64 26.04 46.59 -20.91
CA LYS A 64 26.01 46.26 -19.50
C LYS A 64 26.24 44.74 -19.36
N LEU A 65 27.30 44.36 -18.63
CA LEU A 65 27.72 42.97 -18.52
C LEU A 65 26.70 42.13 -17.71
N THR A 66 26.36 40.97 -18.23
CA THR A 66 25.77 39.87 -17.44
C THR A 66 26.67 38.66 -17.61
N GLY A 67 27.34 38.25 -16.54
CA GLY A 67 28.38 37.22 -16.56
C GLY A 67 29.58 37.59 -15.70
N TYR A 68 30.66 36.81 -15.82
CA TYR A 68 31.91 37.10 -15.12
C TYR A 68 32.68 38.22 -15.82
N GLY A 69 33.11 39.19 -15.05
CA GLY A 69 33.99 40.26 -15.45
C GLY A 69 35.06 40.52 -14.39
N LYS A 70 36.15 41.16 -14.79
CA LYS A 70 37.28 41.54 -13.92
C LYS A 70 37.33 43.03 -13.75
N ASP A 71 37.33 43.51 -12.53
CA ASP A 71 37.59 44.91 -12.19
C ASP A 71 38.76 45.03 -11.20
N ASN A 72 38.94 46.20 -10.61
CA ASN A 72 40.02 46.43 -9.64
C ASN A 72 39.90 45.63 -8.35
N ALA A 73 38.67 45.23 -8.00
CA ALA A 73 38.40 44.42 -6.80
C ALA A 73 38.49 42.89 -7.09
N GLY A 74 38.73 42.53 -8.35
CA GLY A 74 38.91 41.14 -8.79
C GLY A 74 37.89 40.65 -9.80
N ILE A 75 37.67 39.34 -9.84
CA ILE A 75 36.68 38.72 -10.72
C ILE A 75 35.33 38.66 -9.95
N HIS A 76 34.28 39.19 -10.57
CA HIS A 76 32.94 39.23 -10.04
C HIS A 76 31.93 38.78 -11.09
N TYR A 77 30.79 38.26 -10.64
CA TYR A 77 29.62 38.01 -11.48
C TYR A 77 28.73 39.24 -11.51
N PHE A 78 28.36 39.68 -12.66
CA PHE A 78 27.52 40.84 -12.90
C PHE A 78 26.16 40.43 -13.44
N VAL A 79 25.14 41.19 -13.10
CA VAL A 79 23.81 41.13 -13.72
C VAL A 79 23.43 42.53 -14.17
N ASN A 80 23.28 42.71 -15.49
CA ASN A 80 22.97 43.99 -16.10
C ASN A 80 23.92 45.11 -15.64
N GLY A 81 25.23 44.81 -15.57
CA GLY A 81 26.28 45.74 -15.21
C GLY A 81 26.43 46.03 -13.71
N LYS A 82 25.67 45.41 -12.84
CA LYS A 82 25.85 45.53 -11.40
C LYS A 82 26.34 44.22 -10.78
N TYR A 83 27.02 44.30 -9.67
CA TYR A 83 27.40 43.10 -8.93
C TYR A 83 26.17 42.26 -8.60
N ALA A 84 26.25 40.99 -8.86
CA ALA A 84 25.21 40.06 -8.55
C ALA A 84 25.00 39.95 -7.02
N ASN A 85 23.75 39.96 -6.59
CA ASN A 85 23.35 39.73 -5.22
C ASN A 85 22.16 38.78 -5.21
N GLY A 86 22.19 37.76 -4.31
CA GLY A 86 21.16 36.74 -4.19
C GLY A 86 21.39 35.51 -5.07
N LYS A 87 20.37 34.69 -5.23
CA LYS A 87 20.45 33.39 -5.90
C LYS A 87 20.28 33.54 -7.43
N ILE A 88 21.28 33.04 -8.17
CA ILE A 88 21.27 33.01 -9.64
C ILE A 88 21.56 31.57 -10.06
N GLY A 89 20.55 30.88 -10.61
CA GLY A 89 20.63 29.44 -10.85
C GLY A 89 20.83 28.66 -9.54
N ASN A 90 21.87 27.86 -9.49
CA ASN A 90 22.20 27.03 -8.31
C ASN A 90 23.25 27.70 -7.38
N LYS A 91 23.65 28.93 -7.66
CA LYS A 91 24.70 29.65 -6.95
C LYS A 91 24.12 30.86 -6.25
N GLU A 92 24.67 31.20 -5.10
CA GLU A 92 24.35 32.41 -4.36
C GLU A 92 25.53 33.39 -4.45
N TYR A 93 25.21 34.65 -4.66
CA TYR A 93 26.20 35.71 -4.82
C TYR A 93 26.00 36.83 -3.82
N ARG A 94 27.08 37.38 -3.34
CA ARG A 94 27.11 38.63 -2.56
C ARG A 94 28.19 39.53 -3.13
N ASP A 95 27.79 40.73 -3.55
CA ASP A 95 28.66 41.70 -4.21
C ASP A 95 29.50 41.08 -5.34
N GLY A 96 28.84 40.31 -6.19
CA GLY A 96 29.43 39.63 -7.35
C GLY A 96 30.30 38.41 -7.04
N LYS A 97 30.56 38.11 -5.76
CA LYS A 97 31.33 36.93 -5.35
C LYS A 97 30.42 35.79 -5.03
N GLU A 98 30.73 34.60 -5.55
CA GLU A 98 30.02 33.38 -5.18
C GLU A 98 30.23 33.10 -3.69
N VAL A 99 29.13 33.03 -2.96
CA VAL A 99 29.13 32.65 -1.54
C VAL A 99 28.98 31.14 -1.50
N SER A 100 29.98 30.43 -1.01
CA SER A 100 29.80 29.03 -0.66
C SER A 100 28.76 28.96 0.46
N VAL A 101 27.55 28.49 0.14
CA VAL A 101 26.62 28.05 1.18
C VAL A 101 27.30 26.82 1.80
N GLU A 102 27.91 26.99 2.97
CA GLU A 102 28.29 25.84 3.78
C GLU A 102 27.00 25.09 4.06
N ASN A 103 26.73 24.03 3.28
CA ASN A 103 25.70 23.06 3.60
C ASN A 103 26.12 22.32 4.85
N LYS A 104 25.97 22.97 6.00
CA LYS A 104 26.19 22.34 7.29
C LYS A 104 25.16 21.23 7.41
N VAL A 105 25.60 20.00 7.17
CA VAL A 105 24.78 18.80 7.36
C VAL A 105 24.42 18.75 8.85
N PRO A 106 23.13 18.78 9.22
CA PRO A 106 22.75 18.72 10.61
C PRO A 106 23.09 17.35 11.21
N THR A 107 23.41 17.31 12.49
CA THR A 107 23.57 16.04 13.21
C THR A 107 22.27 15.25 13.15
N ARG A 108 21.12 15.93 13.30
CA ARG A 108 19.78 15.34 13.14
C ARG A 108 18.82 16.39 12.59
N GLY A 109 17.97 15.98 11.63
CA GLY A 109 16.95 16.86 11.05
C GLY A 109 17.07 17.01 9.55
N TYR A 110 16.22 17.86 8.98
CA TYR A 110 16.18 18.09 7.53
C TYR A 110 17.18 19.17 7.10
N ALA A 111 17.89 18.89 6.00
CA ALA A 111 18.59 19.89 5.21
C ALA A 111 18.41 19.57 3.72
N ASN A 112 17.99 20.54 2.91
CA ASN A 112 17.79 20.41 1.45
C ASN A 112 16.89 19.20 1.06
N GLY A 113 15.85 18.92 1.86
CA GLY A 113 14.89 17.83 1.60
C GLY A 113 15.42 16.43 1.95
N VAL A 114 16.58 16.34 2.59
CA VAL A 114 17.18 15.09 3.08
C VAL A 114 17.17 15.11 4.61
N TYR A 115 16.69 14.05 5.23
CA TYR A 115 16.71 13.86 6.68
C TYR A 115 18.01 13.18 7.09
N TYR A 116 18.69 13.75 8.07
CA TYR A 116 19.97 13.28 8.58
C TYR A 116 19.83 12.74 9.99
N VAL A 117 20.61 11.72 10.30
CA VAL A 117 20.85 11.18 11.64
C VAL A 117 22.34 10.93 11.76
N ASP A 118 22.98 11.43 12.83
CA ASP A 118 24.43 11.40 13.03
C ASP A 118 25.20 11.94 11.82
N SER A 119 24.70 13.07 11.28
CA SER A 119 25.25 13.75 10.08
C SER A 119 25.33 12.88 8.81
N LYS A 120 24.58 11.78 8.78
CA LYS A 120 24.44 10.88 7.62
C LYS A 120 22.99 10.85 7.13
N PRO A 121 22.73 10.71 5.83
CA PRO A 121 21.37 10.49 5.33
C PRO A 121 20.72 9.30 6.03
N ALA A 122 19.51 9.48 6.55
CA ALA A 122 18.78 8.45 7.28
C ALA A 122 18.45 7.25 6.38
N ASN A 123 18.64 6.03 6.90
CA ASN A 123 18.40 4.76 6.19
C ASN A 123 17.74 3.73 7.10
N TRP A 124 16.66 4.09 7.75
CA TRP A 124 15.88 3.21 8.63
C TRP A 124 14.63 3.92 9.12
N TRP A 125 13.97 3.35 10.12
CA TRP A 125 12.88 3.97 10.83
C TRP A 125 13.42 5.07 11.77
N TYR A 126 12.95 6.30 11.56
CA TYR A 126 13.23 7.43 12.44
C TYR A 126 12.01 8.29 12.64
N ASP A 127 11.89 8.86 13.84
CA ASP A 127 10.94 9.91 14.15
C ASP A 127 11.51 11.25 13.65
N ASP A 128 10.80 11.92 12.78
CA ASP A 128 11.20 13.23 12.21
C ASP A 128 10.66 14.43 13.03
N GLY A 129 10.06 14.15 14.21
CA GLY A 129 9.41 15.13 15.08
C GLY A 129 7.89 15.26 14.81
N GLN A 130 7.39 14.63 13.77
CA GLN A 130 5.95 14.54 13.47
C GLN A 130 5.43 13.12 13.65
N ALA A 131 6.20 12.13 13.17
CA ALA A 131 5.89 10.71 13.30
C ALA A 131 7.11 9.84 12.91
N TRP A 132 6.97 8.53 13.12
CA TRP A 132 7.90 7.53 12.62
C TRP A 132 7.71 7.28 11.14
N TYR A 133 8.82 7.36 10.39
CA TYR A 133 8.87 7.08 8.97
C TYR A 133 10.08 6.23 8.63
N PHE A 134 9.92 5.39 7.62
CA PHE A 134 11.03 4.65 7.04
C PHE A 134 11.72 5.52 5.98
N PHE A 135 13.00 5.76 6.18
CA PHE A 135 13.85 6.54 5.27
C PHE A 135 14.77 5.65 4.48
N GLN A 136 15.05 6.09 3.25
CA GLN A 136 16.12 5.56 2.41
C GLN A 136 16.87 6.73 1.78
N ASN A 137 18.20 6.78 2.01
CA ASN A 137 19.05 7.90 1.58
C ASN A 137 18.50 9.27 2.03
N GLY A 138 18.00 9.34 3.25
CA GLY A 138 17.44 10.54 3.87
C GLY A 138 16.08 10.98 3.35
N ARG A 139 15.43 10.21 2.50
CA ARG A 139 14.09 10.50 1.98
C ARG A 139 13.09 9.46 2.47
N LYS A 140 11.87 9.90 2.76
CA LYS A 140 10.77 8.98 3.11
C LYS A 140 10.54 8.03 1.94
N LEU A 141 10.68 6.72 2.18
CA LEU A 141 10.61 5.72 1.12
C LEU A 141 9.18 5.62 0.53
N THR A 142 9.10 5.63 -0.79
CA THR A 142 7.95 5.10 -1.54
C THR A 142 8.46 4.00 -2.46
N GLY A 143 8.00 2.76 -2.21
CA GLY A 143 8.49 1.57 -2.89
C GLY A 143 8.79 0.43 -1.92
N TYR A 144 9.39 -0.63 -2.44
CA TYR A 144 9.78 -1.77 -1.61
C TYR A 144 11.02 -1.45 -0.76
N GLY A 145 10.94 -1.76 0.52
CA GLY A 145 12.05 -1.69 1.48
C GLY A 145 12.01 -2.87 2.43
N LYS A 146 13.13 -3.14 3.11
CA LYS A 146 13.25 -4.25 4.06
C LYS A 146 13.52 -3.69 5.44
N ASP A 147 12.75 -4.13 6.42
CA ASP A 147 12.94 -3.87 7.84
C ASP A 147 13.01 -5.18 8.65
N ASN A 148 12.94 -5.10 9.98
CA ASN A 148 13.01 -6.29 10.84
C ASN A 148 11.82 -7.26 10.65
N ALA A 149 10.66 -6.76 10.18
CA ALA A 149 9.48 -7.58 9.89
C ALA A 149 9.48 -8.15 8.47
N GLY A 150 10.52 -7.85 7.65
CA GLY A 150 10.70 -8.36 6.30
C GLY A 150 10.58 -7.29 5.22
N THR A 151 10.27 -7.73 3.99
CA THR A 151 10.08 -6.83 2.86
C THR A 151 8.66 -6.30 2.83
N HIS A 152 8.52 -4.97 2.77
CA HIS A 152 7.24 -4.27 2.73
C HIS A 152 7.24 -3.19 1.64
N TYR A 153 6.06 -2.83 1.17
CA TYR A 153 5.86 -1.66 0.31
C TYR A 153 5.52 -0.45 1.18
N PHE A 154 6.25 0.61 1.00
CA PHE A 154 6.09 1.87 1.73
C PHE A 154 5.47 2.92 0.83
N VAL A 155 4.75 3.86 1.41
CA VAL A 155 4.26 5.07 0.78
C VAL A 155 4.57 6.23 1.71
N ASN A 156 5.41 7.14 1.25
CA ASN A 156 5.90 8.28 2.03
C ASN A 156 6.40 7.85 3.43
N GLY A 157 7.18 6.77 3.47
CA GLY A 157 7.82 6.24 4.67
C GLY A 157 6.91 5.46 5.63
N LYS A 158 5.65 5.21 5.29
CA LYS A 158 4.73 4.37 6.07
C LYS A 158 4.37 3.11 5.29
N TYR A 159 4.02 2.05 5.99
CA TYR A 159 3.50 0.86 5.32
C TYR A 159 2.27 1.20 4.49
N ALA A 160 2.24 0.69 3.25
CA ALA A 160 1.07 0.84 2.39
C ALA A 160 -0.14 0.10 2.97
N ASN A 161 -1.30 0.77 3.00
CA ASN A 161 -2.57 0.25 3.51
C ASN A 161 -3.73 0.68 2.61
N TRP A 162 -3.61 0.46 1.31
CA TRP A 162 -4.62 0.79 0.31
C TRP A 162 -4.20 0.31 -1.07
N TRP A 163 -4.88 0.77 -2.10
CA TRP A 163 -4.49 0.59 -3.48
C TRP A 163 -3.29 1.46 -3.85
N TYR A 164 -2.22 0.82 -4.30
CA TYR A 164 -1.03 1.51 -4.83
C TYR A 164 -0.49 0.78 -6.05
N ASN A 165 0.07 1.55 -6.99
CA ASN A 165 0.84 1.02 -8.11
C ASN A 165 2.28 0.78 -7.65
N ASP A 166 2.77 -0.45 -7.79
CA ASP A 166 4.13 -0.82 -7.37
C ASP A 166 5.18 -0.63 -8.48
N GLY A 167 4.81 0.09 -9.54
CA GLY A 167 5.63 0.30 -10.73
C GLY A 167 5.37 -0.73 -11.85
N LYS A 168 4.58 -1.76 -11.58
CA LYS A 168 4.16 -2.80 -12.54
C LYS A 168 2.65 -2.80 -12.72
N ASP A 169 1.92 -2.73 -11.61
CA ASP A 169 0.46 -2.80 -11.63
C ASP A 169 -0.13 -2.27 -10.31
N TRP A 170 -1.45 -2.12 -10.26
CA TRP A 170 -2.19 -1.74 -9.06
C TRP A 170 -2.46 -2.95 -8.18
N TYR A 171 -2.15 -2.81 -6.89
CA TYR A 171 -2.39 -3.83 -5.88
C TYR A 171 -2.96 -3.22 -4.60
N PHE A 172 -3.81 -3.99 -3.94
CA PHE A 172 -4.26 -3.64 -2.60
C PHE A 172 -3.26 -4.14 -1.57
N PHE A 173 -2.75 -3.23 -0.77
CA PHE A 173 -1.80 -3.52 0.30
C PHE A 173 -2.47 -3.42 1.67
N GLN A 174 -2.01 -4.25 2.58
CA GLN A 174 -2.29 -4.16 4.00
C GLN A 174 -0.98 -4.35 4.78
N ASN A 175 -0.65 -3.39 5.65
CA ASN A 175 0.61 -3.38 6.40
C ASN A 175 1.85 -3.60 5.51
N GLY A 176 1.86 -2.94 4.36
CA GLY A 176 2.95 -3.00 3.39
C GLY A 176 3.06 -4.30 2.59
N LYS A 177 2.17 -5.26 2.77
CA LYS A 177 2.13 -6.53 2.01
C LYS A 177 0.93 -6.55 1.09
N LYS A 178 1.07 -7.14 -0.09
CA LYS A 178 -0.06 -7.40 -0.98
C LYS A 178 -1.06 -8.30 -0.26
N LEU A 179 -2.30 -7.85 -0.14
CA LEU A 179 -3.31 -8.57 0.64
C LEU A 179 -3.68 -9.88 -0.04
N THR A 180 -3.65 -10.97 0.71
CA THR A 180 -4.35 -12.21 0.40
C THR A 180 -5.33 -12.47 1.54
N GLY A 181 -6.64 -12.40 1.24
CA GLY A 181 -7.69 -12.49 2.22
C GLY A 181 -8.75 -11.42 2.03
N TYR A 182 -9.62 -11.27 3.02
CA TYR A 182 -10.69 -10.28 2.99
C TYR A 182 -10.15 -8.88 3.32
N GLY A 183 -10.51 -7.91 2.49
CA GLY A 183 -10.23 -6.49 2.70
C GLY A 183 -11.41 -5.63 2.29
N LYS A 184 -11.42 -4.37 2.69
CA LYS A 184 -12.47 -3.42 2.36
C LYS A 184 -11.87 -2.18 1.70
N ASP A 185 -12.49 -1.76 0.60
CA ASP A 185 -12.18 -0.51 -0.08
C ASP A 185 -13.45 0.33 -0.33
N ASN A 186 -13.36 1.36 -1.17
CA ASN A 186 -14.50 2.24 -1.46
C ASN A 186 -15.66 1.53 -2.17
N ALA A 187 -15.41 0.43 -2.87
CA ALA A 187 -16.44 -0.36 -3.53
C ALA A 187 -17.11 -1.39 -2.60
N GLY A 188 -16.58 -1.54 -1.37
CA GLY A 188 -17.09 -2.46 -0.37
C GLY A 188 -16.07 -3.48 0.13
N GLY A 189 -16.57 -4.60 0.66
CA GLY A 189 -15.74 -5.72 1.09
C GLY A 189 -15.48 -6.68 -0.05
N HIS A 190 -14.21 -6.98 -0.29
CA HIS A 190 -13.77 -7.88 -1.36
C HIS A 190 -12.74 -8.88 -0.84
N TYR A 191 -12.60 -9.97 -1.54
CA TYR A 191 -11.51 -10.88 -1.29
C TYR A 191 -10.39 -10.63 -2.31
N PHE A 192 -9.16 -10.70 -1.81
CA PHE A 192 -7.95 -10.45 -2.59
C PHE A 192 -7.07 -11.69 -2.64
N GLU A 193 -6.40 -11.88 -3.74
CA GLU A 193 -5.28 -12.80 -3.90
C GLU A 193 -4.08 -12.01 -4.41
N ASN A 194 -3.01 -11.95 -3.61
CA ASN A 194 -1.80 -11.21 -3.95
C ASN A 194 -2.09 -9.75 -4.37
N GLY A 195 -3.00 -9.09 -3.64
CA GLY A 195 -3.37 -7.69 -3.85
C GLY A 195 -4.32 -7.39 -5.02
N LYS A 196 -4.79 -8.40 -5.74
CA LYS A 196 -5.79 -8.27 -6.81
C LYS A 196 -7.15 -8.74 -6.32
N TYR A 197 -8.23 -8.12 -6.82
CA TYR A 197 -9.55 -8.68 -6.58
C TYR A 197 -9.61 -10.13 -7.04
N LEU A 198 -10.17 -10.97 -6.21
CA LEU A 198 -10.58 -12.30 -6.61
C LEU A 198 -11.97 -12.19 -7.28
N THR A 199 -12.01 -11.59 -8.48
CA THR A 199 -13.26 -11.40 -9.23
C THR A 199 -13.58 -12.65 -10.06
N ASP A 200 -14.85 -13.07 -9.98
CA ASP A 200 -15.52 -14.02 -10.90
C ASP A 200 -14.72 -15.28 -11.31
N LYS A 201 -13.72 -15.64 -10.52
CA LYS A 201 -12.94 -16.84 -10.76
C LYS A 201 -13.81 -18.06 -10.46
N ASN A 202 -14.33 -18.67 -11.50
CA ASN A 202 -14.93 -19.99 -11.37
C ASN A 202 -13.86 -20.98 -10.86
N THR A 203 -14.21 -21.71 -9.82
CA THR A 203 -13.33 -22.70 -9.20
C THR A 203 -14.04 -24.04 -9.24
N PRO A 204 -13.41 -25.10 -9.75
CA PRO A 204 -14.03 -26.43 -9.79
C PRO A 204 -14.35 -26.90 -8.37
N ALA A 205 -15.44 -27.65 -8.24
CA ALA A 205 -15.77 -28.30 -6.99
C ALA A 205 -14.70 -29.37 -6.66
N LEU A 206 -14.39 -29.51 -5.38
CA LEU A 206 -13.52 -30.57 -4.90
C LEU A 206 -14.11 -31.93 -5.24
N ASN A 207 -13.31 -32.81 -5.81
CA ASN A 207 -13.72 -34.18 -6.07
C ASN A 207 -13.74 -34.96 -4.75
N MET A 208 -14.93 -35.32 -4.28
CA MET A 208 -15.16 -36.02 -3.02
C MET A 208 -16.00 -37.26 -3.25
N PRO A 209 -15.75 -38.37 -2.52
CA PRO A 209 -16.70 -39.49 -2.53
C PRO A 209 -18.03 -39.04 -1.93
N GLN A 210 -19.12 -39.58 -2.40
CA GLN A 210 -20.42 -39.40 -1.78
C GLN A 210 -20.59 -40.46 -0.67
N TYR A 211 -20.74 -40.00 0.57
CA TYR A 211 -21.15 -40.82 1.71
C TYR A 211 -22.52 -40.36 2.18
N TYR A 212 -23.32 -41.34 2.62
CA TYR A 212 -24.62 -41.11 3.24
C TYR A 212 -24.59 -41.54 4.69
N GLN A 213 -25.14 -40.74 5.59
CA GLN A 213 -25.21 -41.07 7.01
C GLN A 213 -26.09 -42.30 7.25
N GLY A 214 -27.10 -42.54 6.40
CA GLY A 214 -27.98 -43.70 6.40
C GLY A 214 -27.44 -44.94 5.68
N ASP A 215 -26.18 -44.98 5.26
CA ASP A 215 -25.58 -46.14 4.60
C ASP A 215 -25.58 -47.36 5.55
N TRP A 216 -26.03 -48.49 5.05
CA TRP A 216 -26.19 -49.71 5.84
C TRP A 216 -24.90 -50.17 6.55
N ARG A 217 -23.76 -49.82 6.03
CA ARG A 217 -22.44 -50.17 6.60
C ARG A 217 -22.20 -49.53 7.98
N TRP A 218 -22.84 -48.41 8.28
CA TRP A 218 -22.65 -47.67 9.53
C TRP A 218 -23.94 -47.07 10.13
N ALA A 219 -25.04 -47.08 9.43
CA ALA A 219 -26.31 -46.44 9.83
C ALA A 219 -26.72 -46.76 11.27
N HIS A 220 -26.49 -48.02 11.69
CA HIS A 220 -26.90 -48.53 13.00
C HIS A 220 -25.90 -48.26 14.12
N LYS A 221 -24.68 -47.78 13.78
CA LYS A 221 -23.66 -47.52 14.81
C LYS A 221 -24.14 -46.41 15.74
N ARG A 222 -24.14 -46.69 17.04
CA ARG A 222 -24.62 -45.76 18.07
C ARG A 222 -23.51 -44.89 18.61
N TYR A 223 -23.88 -43.64 18.88
CA TYR A 223 -23.08 -42.63 19.55
C TYR A 223 -23.97 -41.93 20.57
N GLY A 224 -23.84 -42.20 21.86
CA GLY A 224 -24.70 -41.67 22.89
C GLY A 224 -26.18 -41.98 22.63
N LEU A 225 -27.02 -40.96 22.59
CA LEU A 225 -28.47 -41.06 22.42
C LEU A 225 -28.92 -41.23 20.96
N GLY A 226 -27.99 -41.19 19.96
CA GLY A 226 -28.31 -41.27 18.54
C GLY A 226 -27.52 -42.34 17.79
N THR A 227 -27.96 -42.64 16.56
CA THR A 227 -27.22 -43.46 15.59
C THR A 227 -26.64 -42.60 14.47
N MET A 228 -25.75 -43.18 13.68
CA MET A 228 -25.23 -42.47 12.48
C MET A 228 -26.35 -42.05 11.54
N ALA A 229 -27.35 -42.89 11.31
CA ALA A 229 -28.49 -42.53 10.46
C ALA A 229 -29.29 -41.34 10.99
N GLN A 230 -29.39 -41.18 12.31
CA GLN A 230 -30.17 -40.10 12.92
C GLN A 230 -29.43 -38.78 13.03
N SER A 231 -28.13 -38.83 13.31
CA SER A 231 -27.36 -37.65 13.73
C SER A 231 -25.92 -37.61 13.19
N GLY A 232 -25.62 -38.44 12.20
CA GLY A 232 -24.27 -38.54 11.61
C GLY A 232 -23.94 -37.54 10.50
N CYS A 233 -24.72 -36.47 10.31
CA CYS A 233 -24.52 -35.52 9.25
C CYS A 233 -23.12 -34.86 9.28
N VAL A 234 -22.67 -34.42 10.47
CA VAL A 234 -21.35 -33.76 10.62
C VAL A 234 -20.19 -34.70 10.31
N PRO A 235 -20.05 -35.88 10.98
CA PRO A 235 -18.94 -36.77 10.69
C PRO A 235 -18.96 -37.31 9.24
N THR A 236 -20.15 -37.52 8.66
CA THR A 236 -20.27 -37.95 7.25
C THR A 236 -19.82 -36.84 6.29
N SER A 237 -20.25 -35.61 6.53
CA SER A 237 -19.81 -34.45 5.73
C SER A 237 -18.31 -34.25 5.81
N LEU A 238 -17.72 -34.29 6.99
CA LEU A 238 -16.27 -34.12 7.18
C LEU A 238 -15.47 -35.27 6.55
N ALA A 239 -15.97 -36.52 6.64
CA ALA A 239 -15.32 -37.65 5.96
C ALA A 239 -15.26 -37.45 4.44
N MET A 240 -16.30 -36.91 3.81
CA MET A 240 -16.27 -36.57 2.37
C MET A 240 -15.17 -35.56 2.05
N VAL A 241 -15.07 -34.48 2.84
CA VAL A 241 -14.02 -33.46 2.65
C VAL A 241 -12.63 -34.04 2.85
N PHE A 242 -12.39 -34.77 3.91
CA PHE A 242 -11.06 -35.33 4.20
C PHE A 242 -10.59 -36.28 3.10
N ASN A 243 -11.50 -37.08 2.54
CA ASN A 243 -11.18 -37.89 1.38
C ASN A 243 -10.88 -37.06 0.13
N GLY A 244 -11.63 -35.99 -0.12
CA GLY A 244 -11.37 -35.07 -1.22
C GLY A 244 -10.02 -34.35 -1.07
N LEU A 245 -9.56 -34.14 0.17
CA LEU A 245 -8.26 -33.54 0.49
C LEU A 245 -7.12 -34.58 0.59
N GLY A 246 -7.39 -35.86 0.22
CA GLY A 246 -6.39 -36.89 0.06
C GLY A 246 -6.26 -37.89 1.20
N GLN A 247 -7.07 -37.79 2.26
CA GLN A 247 -7.10 -38.79 3.34
C GLN A 247 -8.12 -39.90 3.03
N LYS A 248 -7.80 -41.13 3.46
CA LYS A 248 -8.75 -42.26 3.34
C LYS A 248 -9.40 -42.52 4.69
N VAL A 249 -10.61 -41.92 4.90
CA VAL A 249 -11.31 -42.00 6.18
C VAL A 249 -12.80 -42.29 5.97
N LEU A 250 -13.38 -43.14 6.82
CA LEU A 250 -14.81 -43.43 6.81
C LEU A 250 -15.56 -42.51 7.78
N PRO A 251 -16.87 -42.27 7.57
CA PRO A 251 -17.69 -41.46 8.46
C PRO A 251 -17.63 -41.92 9.93
N THR A 252 -17.54 -43.21 10.19
CA THR A 252 -17.41 -43.78 11.54
C THR A 252 -16.11 -43.43 12.23
N ALA A 253 -14.99 -43.35 11.46
CA ALA A 253 -13.71 -42.97 12.06
C ALA A 253 -13.73 -41.49 12.52
N VAL A 254 -14.35 -40.60 11.73
CA VAL A 254 -14.55 -39.21 12.16
C VAL A 254 -15.49 -39.12 13.36
N ALA A 255 -16.58 -39.87 13.36
CA ALA A 255 -17.51 -39.94 14.49
C ALA A 255 -16.80 -40.45 15.75
N ASP A 256 -16.02 -41.54 15.66
CA ASP A 256 -15.24 -42.09 16.77
C ASP A 256 -14.25 -41.04 17.31
N THR A 257 -13.59 -40.29 16.43
CA THR A 257 -12.67 -39.21 16.83
C THR A 257 -13.39 -38.14 17.66
N ILE A 258 -14.57 -37.68 17.24
CA ILE A 258 -15.33 -36.67 17.99
C ILE A 258 -15.86 -37.24 19.30
N TYR A 259 -16.52 -38.40 19.23
CA TYR A 259 -17.25 -39.00 20.35
C TYR A 259 -16.32 -39.41 21.50
N ASN A 260 -15.16 -40.02 21.17
CA ASN A 260 -14.25 -40.54 22.19
C ASN A 260 -13.39 -39.44 22.84
N ASN A 261 -13.28 -38.29 22.24
CA ASN A 261 -12.37 -37.24 22.70
C ASN A 261 -13.05 -35.93 23.10
N THR A 262 -14.37 -35.85 22.93
CA THR A 262 -15.15 -34.65 23.27
C THR A 262 -16.52 -34.98 23.81
N ASN A 263 -17.18 -33.98 24.39
CA ASN A 263 -18.62 -34.06 24.77
C ASN A 263 -19.48 -33.32 23.71
N GLU A 264 -19.06 -33.30 22.44
CA GLU A 264 -19.67 -32.46 21.39
C GLU A 264 -20.53 -33.28 20.41
N MET A 265 -20.72 -34.58 20.64
CA MET A 265 -21.55 -35.46 19.79
C MET A 265 -22.58 -36.25 20.59
N ASN A 266 -23.85 -36.04 20.26
CA ASN A 266 -25.01 -36.78 20.77
C ASN A 266 -25.16 -36.85 22.31
N VAL A 267 -24.58 -35.93 23.04
CA VAL A 267 -24.68 -35.88 24.50
C VAL A 267 -26.14 -35.64 24.94
N SER A 268 -26.83 -34.77 24.17
CA SER A 268 -28.26 -34.44 24.34
C SER A 268 -29.16 -34.94 23.21
N GLY A 269 -28.64 -35.82 22.33
CA GLY A 269 -29.40 -36.31 21.16
C GLY A 269 -29.47 -35.33 19.98
N LEU A 270 -28.76 -34.20 20.04
CA LEU A 270 -28.82 -33.12 19.04
C LEU A 270 -27.79 -33.25 17.90
N GLY A 271 -27.09 -34.36 17.80
CA GLY A 271 -26.02 -34.55 16.80
C GLY A 271 -24.66 -34.01 17.25
N THR A 272 -23.92 -33.41 16.35
CA THR A 272 -22.56 -32.90 16.63
C THR A 272 -22.57 -31.38 16.55
N SER A 273 -22.02 -30.72 17.57
CA SER A 273 -21.92 -29.24 17.62
C SER A 273 -20.88 -28.67 16.65
N GLY A 274 -20.90 -27.34 16.47
CA GLY A 274 -19.85 -26.61 15.75
C GLY A 274 -18.45 -26.87 16.32
N LYS A 275 -18.30 -26.90 17.67
CA LYS A 275 -17.02 -27.25 18.34
C LYS A 275 -16.57 -28.66 18.00
N GLY A 276 -17.49 -29.64 17.95
CA GLY A 276 -17.16 -31.00 17.56
C GLY A 276 -16.69 -31.10 16.12
N ALA A 277 -17.30 -30.34 15.21
CA ALA A 277 -16.85 -30.25 13.83
C ALA A 277 -15.41 -29.65 13.71
N VAL A 278 -15.16 -28.56 14.41
CA VAL A 278 -13.83 -27.92 14.45
C VAL A 278 -12.79 -28.81 15.10
N TYR A 279 -13.15 -29.51 16.16
CA TYR A 279 -12.27 -30.50 16.78
C TYR A 279 -11.81 -31.56 15.77
N ALA A 280 -12.75 -32.16 15.02
CA ALA A 280 -12.41 -33.15 14.00
C ALA A 280 -11.53 -32.56 12.90
N ILE A 281 -11.82 -31.37 12.39
CA ILE A 281 -11.00 -30.70 11.37
C ILE A 281 -9.55 -30.58 11.84
N ASN A 282 -9.34 -30.10 13.08
CA ASN A 282 -8.00 -29.96 13.67
C ASN A 282 -7.33 -31.31 13.94
N ALA A 283 -8.07 -32.30 14.45
CA ALA A 283 -7.56 -33.64 14.75
C ALA A 283 -7.05 -34.37 13.48
N TYR A 284 -7.66 -34.10 12.34
CA TYR A 284 -7.21 -34.60 11.03
C TYR A 284 -6.13 -33.73 10.36
N GLY A 285 -5.59 -32.73 11.08
CA GLY A 285 -4.43 -31.93 10.64
C GLY A 285 -4.77 -30.76 9.72
N TYR A 286 -6.05 -30.41 9.53
CA TYR A 286 -6.45 -29.28 8.70
C TYR A 286 -6.60 -28.01 9.53
N LYS A 287 -6.28 -26.87 8.91
CA LYS A 287 -6.61 -25.55 9.44
C LYS A 287 -8.08 -25.26 9.16
N HIS A 288 -8.66 -24.39 9.97
CA HIS A 288 -10.03 -23.95 9.79
C HIS A 288 -10.14 -22.43 9.91
N THR A 289 -11.14 -21.86 9.25
CA THR A 289 -11.51 -20.45 9.40
C THR A 289 -13.03 -20.36 9.50
N VAL A 290 -13.53 -19.78 10.59
CA VAL A 290 -14.96 -19.53 10.74
C VAL A 290 -15.39 -18.41 9.82
N ILE A 291 -16.46 -18.62 9.07
CA ILE A 291 -17.04 -17.70 8.10
C ILE A 291 -18.22 -16.98 8.75
N THR A 292 -18.16 -15.68 8.84
CA THR A 292 -19.16 -14.82 9.47
C THR A 292 -19.88 -13.90 8.49
N THR A 293 -19.41 -13.80 7.26
CA THR A 293 -20.04 -13.01 6.19
C THR A 293 -20.18 -13.81 4.89
N ARG A 294 -21.16 -13.43 4.07
CA ARG A 294 -21.40 -14.04 2.77
C ARG A 294 -20.18 -13.87 1.84
N GLU A 295 -19.54 -12.73 1.91
CA GLU A 295 -18.34 -12.41 1.11
C GLU A 295 -17.18 -13.34 1.47
N GLN A 296 -17.00 -13.67 2.76
CA GLN A 296 -16.03 -14.66 3.20
C GLN A 296 -16.36 -16.07 2.67
N LEU A 297 -17.65 -16.43 2.61
CA LEU A 297 -18.07 -17.70 1.99
C LEU A 297 -17.70 -17.76 0.51
N ILE A 298 -18.05 -16.73 -0.24
CA ILE A 298 -17.71 -16.63 -1.66
C ILE A 298 -16.19 -16.76 -1.85
N ALA A 299 -15.44 -16.06 -1.07
CA ALA A 299 -13.99 -16.04 -1.12
C ALA A 299 -13.34 -17.39 -0.81
N ALA A 300 -13.81 -18.08 0.22
CA ALA A 300 -13.33 -19.42 0.54
C ALA A 300 -13.56 -20.38 -0.64
N LEU A 301 -14.76 -20.36 -1.23
CA LEU A 301 -15.10 -21.19 -2.39
C LEU A 301 -14.30 -20.84 -3.64
N GLN A 302 -14.08 -19.55 -3.92
CA GLN A 302 -13.26 -19.09 -5.03
C GLN A 302 -11.78 -19.44 -4.87
N SER A 303 -11.29 -19.51 -3.63
CA SER A 303 -9.92 -19.96 -3.32
C SER A 303 -9.75 -21.50 -3.39
N GLY A 304 -10.83 -22.24 -3.67
CA GLY A 304 -10.82 -23.69 -3.75
C GLY A 304 -10.97 -24.40 -2.41
N LYS A 305 -11.21 -23.68 -1.31
CA LYS A 305 -11.43 -24.27 -0.01
C LYS A 305 -12.85 -24.87 0.08
N PRO A 306 -13.00 -26.13 0.48
CA PRO A 306 -14.29 -26.66 0.85
C PRO A 306 -14.77 -26.02 2.13
N VAL A 307 -16.09 -25.86 2.24
CA VAL A 307 -16.73 -25.25 3.41
C VAL A 307 -17.69 -26.24 4.05
N PHE A 308 -17.43 -26.56 5.30
CA PHE A 308 -18.41 -27.20 6.16
C PHE A 308 -19.49 -26.17 6.53
N ALA A 309 -20.75 -26.50 6.32
CA ALA A 309 -21.87 -25.60 6.51
C ALA A 309 -22.97 -26.26 7.33
N THR A 310 -23.37 -25.64 8.45
CA THR A 310 -24.59 -25.98 9.13
C THR A 310 -25.72 -25.08 8.68
N VAL A 311 -26.83 -25.67 8.25
CA VAL A 311 -27.98 -24.99 7.69
C VAL A 311 -29.26 -25.33 8.51
N GLY A 312 -30.13 -24.34 8.62
CA GLY A 312 -31.44 -24.47 9.26
C GLY A 312 -32.53 -24.76 8.24
N ASN A 313 -33.76 -24.40 8.63
CA ASN A 313 -34.93 -24.65 7.80
C ASN A 313 -34.78 -24.18 6.35
N GLY A 314 -34.94 -25.07 5.39
CA GLY A 314 -34.79 -24.77 3.98
C GLY A 314 -34.64 -26.02 3.11
N ILE A 315 -33.79 -25.90 2.07
CA ILE A 315 -33.62 -26.98 1.07
C ILE A 315 -33.06 -28.25 1.70
N PHE A 316 -32.07 -28.10 2.61
CA PHE A 316 -31.30 -29.22 3.14
C PHE A 316 -31.79 -29.72 4.49
N ALA A 317 -32.53 -28.91 5.26
CA ALA A 317 -33.00 -29.22 6.62
C ALA A 317 -34.52 -29.29 6.72
N LYS A 318 -35.20 -29.68 5.64
CA LYS A 318 -36.67 -29.78 5.64
C LYS A 318 -37.14 -30.80 6.65
N GLY A 319 -37.97 -30.35 7.61
CA GLY A 319 -38.50 -31.19 8.69
C GLY A 319 -37.51 -31.52 9.83
N ARG A 320 -36.35 -30.82 9.86
CA ARG A 320 -35.32 -30.92 10.89
C ARG A 320 -34.99 -29.54 11.47
N LEU A 321 -34.43 -29.50 12.69
CA LEU A 321 -33.94 -28.26 13.27
C LEU A 321 -32.77 -27.72 12.44
N THR A 322 -31.76 -28.57 12.24
CA THR A 322 -30.56 -28.21 11.50
C THR A 322 -30.00 -29.41 10.73
N HIS A 323 -29.09 -29.15 9.80
CA HIS A 323 -28.36 -30.15 9.03
C HIS A 323 -26.98 -29.68 8.64
N ALA A 324 -26.03 -30.61 8.45
CA ALA A 324 -24.67 -30.31 8.01
C ALA A 324 -24.45 -30.81 6.59
N ILE A 325 -23.87 -29.96 5.76
CA ILE A 325 -23.53 -30.22 4.37
C ILE A 325 -22.11 -29.72 4.05
N ILE A 326 -21.58 -30.10 2.91
CA ILE A 326 -20.34 -29.53 2.37
C ILE A 326 -20.64 -28.70 1.14
N LEU A 327 -19.99 -27.54 1.06
CA LEU A 327 -19.98 -26.68 -0.10
C LEU A 327 -18.59 -26.69 -0.72
N SER A 328 -18.49 -26.75 -2.03
CA SER A 328 -17.19 -26.66 -2.74
C SER A 328 -17.35 -26.14 -4.15
N GLY A 329 -16.31 -25.46 -4.63
CA GLY A 329 -16.30 -24.82 -5.93
C GLY A 329 -17.18 -23.57 -6.00
N TYR A 330 -16.89 -22.75 -6.96
CA TYR A 330 -17.64 -21.52 -7.25
C TYR A 330 -17.89 -21.42 -8.76
N SER A 331 -19.10 -21.09 -9.16
CA SER A 331 -19.43 -20.79 -10.53
C SER A 331 -20.60 -19.82 -10.60
N ASN A 332 -20.35 -18.61 -11.08
CA ASN A 332 -21.39 -17.60 -11.33
C ASN A 332 -22.38 -17.41 -10.16
N GLY A 333 -21.85 -17.20 -8.96
CA GLY A 333 -22.67 -17.01 -7.74
C GLY A 333 -23.27 -18.29 -7.15
N LYS A 334 -22.89 -19.46 -7.66
CA LYS A 334 -23.33 -20.77 -7.20
C LYS A 334 -22.18 -21.58 -6.61
N THR A 335 -22.51 -22.50 -5.73
CA THR A 335 -21.61 -23.51 -5.17
C THR A 335 -22.23 -24.91 -5.24
N LYS A 336 -21.38 -25.91 -5.38
CA LYS A 336 -21.84 -27.31 -5.37
C LYS A 336 -21.99 -27.79 -3.93
N ALA A 337 -23.16 -28.34 -3.60
CA ALA A 337 -23.43 -28.93 -2.30
C ALA A 337 -23.30 -30.44 -2.32
N MET A 338 -22.70 -31.00 -1.24
CA MET A 338 -22.69 -32.43 -0.97
C MET A 338 -23.50 -32.64 0.33
N ASP A 339 -24.60 -33.35 0.18
CA ASP A 339 -25.55 -33.62 1.27
C ASP A 339 -25.40 -35.07 1.75
N PRO A 340 -25.05 -35.31 3.02
CA PRO A 340 -24.88 -36.65 3.56
C PRO A 340 -26.17 -37.41 3.79
N ASP A 341 -27.33 -36.80 3.60
CA ASP A 341 -28.63 -37.41 3.87
C ASP A 341 -29.56 -37.47 2.64
N SER A 342 -29.24 -36.74 1.57
CA SER A 342 -30.12 -36.67 0.41
C SER A 342 -29.37 -36.89 -0.91
N SER A 343 -29.71 -37.99 -1.59
CA SER A 343 -29.24 -38.21 -2.97
C SER A 343 -29.87 -37.22 -3.98
N TYR A 344 -31.00 -36.62 -3.62
CA TYR A 344 -31.64 -35.60 -4.44
C TYR A 344 -30.91 -34.26 -4.37
N ASN A 345 -30.43 -33.83 -3.20
CA ASN A 345 -29.81 -32.55 -2.99
C ASN A 345 -28.30 -32.56 -3.30
N THR A 346 -27.66 -33.71 -3.17
CA THR A 346 -26.21 -33.83 -3.35
C THR A 346 -25.76 -33.64 -4.80
N GLY A 347 -24.56 -33.11 -4.98
CA GLY A 347 -23.91 -32.98 -6.30
C GLY A 347 -24.44 -31.85 -7.19
N LYS A 348 -25.41 -31.07 -6.75
CA LYS A 348 -26.03 -29.96 -7.48
C LYS A 348 -25.42 -28.62 -7.13
N TRP A 349 -25.56 -27.65 -8.03
CA TRP A 349 -25.13 -26.28 -7.86
C TRP A 349 -26.29 -25.41 -7.35
N TYR A 350 -26.07 -24.72 -6.22
CA TYR A 350 -27.05 -23.87 -5.55
C TYR A 350 -26.57 -22.42 -5.53
N ASP A 351 -27.51 -21.49 -5.58
CA ASP A 351 -27.22 -20.08 -5.37
C ASP A 351 -26.69 -19.83 -3.94
N ILE A 352 -25.59 -19.11 -3.84
CA ILE A 352 -24.89 -18.87 -2.54
C ILE A 352 -25.75 -18.02 -1.62
N ASN A 353 -26.53 -17.05 -2.16
CA ASN A 353 -27.41 -16.24 -1.31
C ASN A 353 -28.50 -17.11 -0.68
N THR A 354 -29.02 -18.07 -1.44
CA THR A 354 -30.03 -19.01 -0.92
C THR A 354 -29.45 -19.83 0.23
N ILE A 355 -28.24 -20.38 0.09
CA ILE A 355 -27.58 -21.15 1.16
C ILE A 355 -27.25 -20.25 2.34
N TRP A 356 -26.70 -19.07 2.10
CA TRP A 356 -26.38 -18.12 3.15
C TRP A 356 -27.59 -17.73 3.99
N ASN A 357 -28.72 -17.50 3.36
CA ASN A 357 -29.97 -17.15 4.04
C ASN A 357 -30.57 -18.32 4.85
N GLN A 358 -30.20 -19.57 4.52
CA GLN A 358 -30.58 -20.77 5.24
C GLN A 358 -29.54 -21.23 6.26
N ARG A 359 -28.50 -20.46 6.55
CA ARG A 359 -27.50 -20.80 7.55
C ARG A 359 -28.15 -21.02 8.91
N SER A 360 -27.65 -22.00 9.66
CA SER A 360 -28.12 -22.27 10.99
C SER A 360 -27.88 -21.07 11.93
N THR A 361 -28.87 -20.81 12.76
CA THR A 361 -28.79 -19.87 13.90
C THR A 361 -28.85 -20.59 15.23
N ASP A 362 -28.88 -21.92 15.21
CA ASP A 362 -28.91 -22.74 16.43
C ASP A 362 -27.63 -22.51 17.25
N PRO A 363 -27.74 -22.25 18.57
CA PRO A 363 -26.55 -22.02 19.41
C PRO A 363 -25.58 -23.20 19.46
N TYR A 364 -26.06 -24.44 19.27
CA TYR A 364 -25.20 -25.61 19.23
C TYR A 364 -24.32 -25.68 17.98
N ASP A 365 -24.88 -25.27 16.84
CA ASP A 365 -24.11 -25.15 15.59
C ASP A 365 -23.15 -23.97 15.57
N THR A 366 -23.58 -22.85 16.18
CA THR A 366 -22.87 -21.55 16.09
C THR A 366 -21.92 -21.28 17.27
N ASN A 367 -21.71 -22.24 18.14
CA ASN A 367 -20.89 -22.13 19.37
C ASN A 367 -19.35 -21.89 19.05
N ILE A 368 -19.02 -21.79 17.81
CA ILE A 368 -17.68 -21.42 17.27
C ILE A 368 -17.64 -20.00 16.71
N GLY A 369 -18.73 -19.22 16.82
CA GLY A 369 -18.84 -17.86 16.28
C GLY A 369 -19.42 -17.76 14.87
N GLY A 370 -19.91 -18.86 14.29
CA GLY A 370 -20.58 -18.92 12.99
C GLY A 370 -21.02 -20.33 12.64
N SER A 371 -21.82 -20.46 11.59
CA SER A 371 -22.38 -21.74 11.10
C SER A 371 -21.59 -22.34 9.95
N PHE A 372 -20.61 -21.62 9.40
CA PHE A 372 -19.83 -22.08 8.27
C PHE A 372 -18.33 -22.04 8.59
N VAL A 373 -17.60 -23.06 8.12
CA VAL A 373 -16.16 -23.21 8.40
C VAL A 373 -15.44 -23.59 7.10
N ALA A 374 -14.54 -22.75 6.65
CA ALA A 374 -13.62 -23.09 5.56
C ALA A 374 -12.51 -24.03 6.07
N ILE A 375 -12.15 -25.04 5.29
CA ILE A 375 -11.18 -26.09 5.64
C ILE A 375 -9.99 -26.00 4.69
N GLY A 376 -8.75 -25.96 5.26
CA GLY A 376 -7.50 -25.93 4.48
C GLY A 376 -6.63 -24.71 4.68
#